data_d443391b5f909a571d5941aba484a538
#
_entry.id   d443391b5f909a571d5941aba484a538
#
_cell.length_a   1.000
_cell.length_b   1.000
_cell.length_c   1.000
_cell.angle_alpha   90.00
_cell.angle_beta   90.00
_cell.angle_gamma   90.00
#
_symmetry.space_group_name_H-M   'P 1'
#
loop_
_entity.id
_entity.type
_entity.pdbx_description
1 polymer ?
#
loop_
_entity_poly.entity_id
_entity_poly.type
_entity_poly.pdbx_seq_one_letter_code
_entity_poly.pdbx_strand_id
1 'polypeptide(L)'
;NNKYASSLQSIIEKNNLQKYDQMVMQEMKAQGKTFGTETNPRHKTDQNASVTVPNVSDELKYSYPLKRNEFMLVTSPFGTRKDPINPGVTQMHKGIDIRAKHDDVLATEDKGKVTKVNNNPNTAGGLSVTIEYNRNDGSKYQCTYMHLSSIAVKVGDNVNAGQRLGVTGNTGTRTTGEHLHFGVKSVSTDGTARDIDPAAFL
;
A
#
# COMPACT_ATOMS: atom_id res chain seq x y z
N ASN A 1 -19.77 26.83 -0.80
CA ASN A 1 -19.68 25.45 -0.24
C ASN A 1 -20.22 24.34 -1.17
N ASN A 2 -20.97 24.70 -2.25
CA ASN A 2 -21.50 23.68 -3.18
C ASN A 2 -20.43 23.01 -4.06
N LYS A 3 -19.31 23.69 -4.34
CA LYS A 3 -18.22 23.09 -5.16
C LYS A 3 -17.49 21.94 -4.47
N TYR A 4 -17.36 21.99 -3.14
CA TYR A 4 -16.71 20.91 -2.38
C TYR A 4 -17.58 19.65 -2.34
N ALA A 5 -18.89 19.83 -2.09
CA ALA A 5 -19.84 18.73 -2.07
C ALA A 5 -19.96 18.04 -3.44
N SER A 6 -20.00 18.79 -4.53
CA SER A 6 -20.06 18.23 -5.89
C SER A 6 -18.75 17.52 -6.28
N SER A 7 -17.60 18.02 -5.83
CA SER A 7 -16.32 17.36 -6.05
C SER A 7 -16.22 16.03 -5.27
N LEU A 8 -16.70 16.01 -4.02
CA LEU A 8 -16.73 14.80 -3.21
C LEU A 8 -17.70 13.76 -3.81
N GLN A 9 -18.88 14.19 -4.25
CA GLN A 9 -19.85 13.33 -4.94
C GLN A 9 -19.23 12.70 -6.20
N SER A 10 -18.54 13.50 -7.02
CA SER A 10 -17.85 13.01 -8.23
C SER A 10 -16.75 12.00 -7.91
N ILE A 11 -16.02 12.16 -6.80
CA ILE A 11 -15.02 11.20 -6.34
C ILE A 11 -15.66 9.89 -5.89
N ILE A 12 -16.76 9.96 -5.15
CA ILE A 12 -17.52 8.80 -4.68
C ILE A 12 -18.06 7.99 -5.86
N GLU A 13 -18.65 8.66 -6.85
CA GLU A 13 -19.21 8.05 -8.05
C GLU A 13 -18.11 7.45 -8.94
N LYS A 14 -17.03 8.20 -9.19
CA LYS A 14 -15.91 7.77 -10.04
C LYS A 14 -15.17 6.54 -9.48
N ASN A 15 -15.11 6.39 -8.16
CA ASN A 15 -14.44 5.27 -7.51
C ASN A 15 -15.41 4.16 -7.06
N ASN A 16 -16.69 4.26 -7.44
CA ASN A 16 -17.71 3.25 -7.13
C ASN A 16 -17.86 2.96 -5.61
N LEU A 17 -17.56 3.94 -4.76
CA LEU A 17 -17.55 3.80 -3.31
C LEU A 17 -18.93 3.44 -2.75
N GLN A 18 -20.02 3.90 -3.40
CA GLN A 18 -21.39 3.52 -3.02
C GLN A 18 -21.64 2.01 -3.16
N LYS A 19 -21.03 1.38 -4.17
CA LYS A 19 -21.13 -0.08 -4.36
C LYS A 19 -20.38 -0.83 -3.25
N TYR A 20 -19.26 -0.26 -2.79
CA TYR A 20 -18.49 -0.80 -1.68
C TYR A 20 -19.29 -0.75 -0.37
N ASP A 21 -19.92 0.40 -0.09
CA ASP A 21 -20.79 0.55 1.08
C ASP A 21 -21.99 -0.39 1.05
N GLN A 22 -22.59 -0.59 -0.13
CA GLN A 22 -23.69 -1.54 -0.30
C GLN A 22 -23.26 -2.99 -0.07
N MET A 23 -22.08 -3.38 -0.54
CA MET A 23 -21.51 -4.72 -0.30
C MET A 23 -21.24 -4.94 1.19
N VAL A 24 -20.62 -3.98 1.85
CA VAL A 24 -20.34 -4.04 3.30
C VAL A 24 -21.64 -4.10 4.10
N MET A 25 -22.65 -3.30 3.73
CA MET A 25 -23.96 -3.34 4.39
C MET A 25 -24.72 -4.66 4.18
N GLN A 26 -24.61 -5.26 2.99
CA GLN A 26 -25.20 -6.58 2.72
C GLN A 26 -24.51 -7.67 3.54
N GLU A 27 -23.19 -7.62 3.63
CA GLU A 27 -22.40 -8.59 4.38
C GLU A 27 -22.66 -8.48 5.89
N MET A 28 -22.75 -7.26 6.42
CA MET A 28 -23.12 -7.00 7.81
C MET A 28 -24.55 -7.48 8.13
N LYS A 29 -25.49 -7.25 7.21
CA LYS A 29 -26.87 -7.72 7.35
C LYS A 29 -26.97 -9.25 7.33
N ALA A 30 -26.17 -9.90 6.50
CA ALA A 30 -26.05 -11.36 6.47
C ALA A 30 -25.47 -11.93 7.79
N GLN A 31 -24.63 -11.15 8.48
CA GLN A 31 -24.06 -11.49 9.79
C GLN A 31 -24.93 -11.04 10.97
N GLY A 32 -26.14 -10.52 10.72
CA GLY A 32 -27.04 -10.04 11.78
C GLY A 32 -26.55 -8.77 12.52
N LYS A 33 -25.61 -8.04 11.91
CA LYS A 33 -25.08 -6.78 12.43
C LYS A 33 -25.82 -5.59 11.83
N THR A 34 -26.25 -4.65 12.64
CA THR A 34 -26.82 -3.37 12.19
C THR A 34 -25.81 -2.25 12.37
N PHE A 35 -25.72 -1.34 11.40
CA PHE A 35 -25.04 -0.06 11.60
C PHE A 35 -25.83 0.72 12.65
N GLY A 36 -25.22 0.92 13.82
CA GLY A 36 -25.82 1.71 14.88
C GLY A 36 -25.89 3.18 14.45
N THR A 37 -27.08 3.74 14.49
CA THR A 37 -27.28 5.19 14.62
C THR A 37 -26.97 5.57 16.07
N GLU A 38 -25.75 5.36 16.52
CA GLU A 38 -25.34 5.78 17.85
C GLU A 38 -24.63 7.12 17.77
N THR A 39 -25.36 8.14 18.17
CA THR A 39 -24.81 9.37 18.71
C THR A 39 -23.89 8.99 19.88
N ASN A 40 -22.60 9.25 19.67
CA ASN A 40 -21.48 9.03 20.58
C ASN A 40 -21.81 9.33 22.06
N PRO A 41 -22.00 8.32 22.93
CA PRO A 41 -21.96 8.50 24.37
C PRO A 41 -20.56 8.18 24.86
N ARG A 42 -19.95 9.16 25.50
CA ARG A 42 -18.68 9.07 26.22
C ARG A 42 -18.57 7.75 27.00
N HIS A 43 -17.42 7.10 26.84
CA HIS A 43 -16.91 6.01 27.63
C HIS A 43 -17.61 5.74 28.95
N LYS A 44 -18.31 4.60 29.05
CA LYS A 44 -18.40 3.84 30.28
C LYS A 44 -17.82 2.47 30.00
N THR A 45 -16.76 2.17 30.72
CA THR A 45 -16.10 0.88 30.78
C THR A 45 -17.03 -0.12 31.44
N ASP A 46 -17.69 -0.99 30.71
CA ASP A 46 -18.26 -2.22 31.23
C ASP A 46 -17.23 -3.34 30.99
N GLN A 47 -16.45 -3.58 32.04
CA GLN A 47 -15.66 -4.80 32.22
C GLN A 47 -16.63 -5.92 32.58
N ASN A 48 -17.02 -6.73 31.59
CA ASN A 48 -17.42 -8.15 31.69
C ASN A 48 -18.35 -8.57 30.54
N ALA A 49 -17.83 -8.48 29.32
CA ALA A 49 -18.33 -9.32 28.25
C ALA A 49 -17.16 -10.13 27.75
N SER A 50 -17.06 -11.37 28.15
CA SER A 50 -16.18 -12.35 27.52
C SER A 50 -16.67 -12.58 26.08
N VAL A 51 -16.26 -11.73 25.18
CA VAL A 51 -16.39 -11.99 23.75
C VAL A 51 -15.34 -13.03 23.42
N THR A 52 -15.75 -14.28 23.29
CA THR A 52 -14.95 -15.30 22.62
C THR A 52 -14.79 -14.84 21.18
N VAL A 53 -13.70 -14.13 20.91
CA VAL A 53 -13.26 -13.83 19.54
C VAL A 53 -12.99 -15.18 18.89
N PRO A 54 -13.63 -15.51 17.74
CA PRO A 54 -13.25 -16.69 16.99
C PRO A 54 -11.74 -16.60 16.73
N ASN A 55 -11.06 -17.73 16.80
CA ASN A 55 -9.62 -17.83 16.61
C ASN A 55 -9.28 -17.37 15.19
N VAL A 56 -8.95 -16.07 15.03
CA VAL A 56 -8.60 -15.42 13.76
C VAL A 56 -7.14 -15.75 13.46
N SER A 57 -6.83 -17.05 13.29
CA SER A 57 -5.46 -17.50 13.10
C SER A 57 -5.00 -17.52 11.62
N ASP A 58 -5.84 -17.13 10.64
CA ASP A 58 -5.50 -17.20 9.22
C ASP A 58 -5.79 -15.93 8.40
N GLU A 59 -6.23 -14.82 9.01
CA GLU A 59 -6.35 -13.55 8.29
C GLU A 59 -4.95 -12.95 8.06
N LEU A 60 -4.61 -12.76 6.79
CA LEU A 60 -3.39 -12.03 6.41
C LEU A 60 -3.48 -10.61 6.94
N LYS A 61 -2.45 -10.18 7.67
CA LYS A 61 -2.33 -8.79 8.11
C LYS A 61 -1.79 -7.94 6.98
N TYR A 62 -2.24 -6.70 6.94
CA TYR A 62 -1.80 -5.70 5.99
C TYR A 62 -1.23 -4.50 6.73
N SER A 63 -0.33 -3.79 6.07
CA SER A 63 0.27 -2.55 6.55
C SER A 63 0.47 -1.59 5.39
N TYR A 64 0.50 -0.31 5.68
CA TYR A 64 0.96 0.67 4.72
C TYR A 64 2.47 0.52 4.44
N PRO A 65 2.95 0.90 3.26
CA PRO A 65 4.36 0.80 2.90
C PRO A 65 5.27 1.77 3.65
N LEU A 66 4.70 2.75 4.37
CA LEU A 66 5.41 3.71 5.22
C LEU A 66 4.85 3.71 6.63
N LYS A 67 5.74 3.86 7.63
CA LYS A 67 5.34 4.08 9.02
C LYS A 67 4.93 5.55 9.18
N ARG A 68 3.62 5.80 9.20
CA ARG A 68 3.06 7.13 9.39
C ARG A 68 1.87 7.12 10.33
N ASN A 69 1.76 8.21 11.09
CA ASN A 69 0.58 8.54 11.90
C ASN A 69 -0.39 9.49 11.16
N GLU A 70 -0.08 9.82 9.90
CA GLU A 70 -0.77 10.81 9.08
C GLU A 70 -1.13 10.23 7.71
N PHE A 71 -1.94 10.98 6.96
CA PHE A 71 -2.30 10.59 5.60
C PHE A 71 -1.08 10.45 4.69
N MET A 72 -1.04 9.38 3.91
CA MET A 72 -0.05 9.24 2.84
C MET A 72 -0.42 10.14 1.68
N LEU A 73 0.52 11.00 1.27
CA LEU A 73 0.35 11.85 0.10
C LEU A 73 1.01 11.20 -1.11
N VAL A 74 0.20 10.72 -2.05
CA VAL A 74 0.69 10.30 -3.37
C VAL A 74 0.99 11.55 -4.18
N THR A 75 2.27 11.78 -4.48
CA THR A 75 2.75 12.92 -5.26
C THR A 75 2.78 12.65 -6.75
N SER A 76 2.82 11.37 -7.14
CA SER A 76 2.73 10.97 -8.53
C SER A 76 2.03 9.61 -8.66
N PRO A 77 0.90 9.54 -9.38
CA PRO A 77 0.14 8.29 -9.55
C PRO A 77 0.81 7.34 -10.55
N PHE A 78 0.33 6.09 -10.54
CA PHE A 78 0.59 5.10 -11.58
C PHE A 78 0.01 5.55 -12.92
N GLY A 79 0.67 5.20 -14.00
CA GLY A 79 0.17 5.47 -15.35
C GLY A 79 1.07 6.41 -16.18
N THR A 80 0.55 6.85 -17.29
CA THR A 80 1.28 7.70 -18.22
C THR A 80 1.44 9.11 -17.68
N ARG A 81 2.69 9.61 -17.63
CA ARG A 81 3.01 10.96 -17.16
C ARG A 81 4.15 11.57 -17.98
N LYS A 82 4.35 12.88 -17.88
CA LYS A 82 5.58 13.52 -18.29
C LYS A 82 6.75 13.01 -17.45
N ASP A 83 7.87 12.75 -18.09
CA ASP A 83 9.10 12.34 -17.41
C ASP A 83 9.59 13.47 -16.49
N PRO A 84 9.77 13.24 -15.18
CA PRO A 84 10.20 14.28 -14.24
C PRO A 84 11.65 14.74 -14.46
N ILE A 85 12.48 13.91 -15.11
CA ILE A 85 13.88 14.22 -15.43
C ILE A 85 13.98 14.86 -16.84
N ASN A 86 13.13 14.41 -17.77
CA ASN A 86 13.09 14.91 -19.14
C ASN A 86 11.64 15.28 -19.52
N PRO A 87 11.17 16.49 -19.16
CA PRO A 87 9.76 16.87 -19.31
C PRO A 87 9.21 16.86 -20.75
N GLY A 88 10.09 16.79 -21.75
CA GLY A 88 9.71 16.64 -23.17
C GLY A 88 9.24 15.24 -23.55
N VAL A 89 9.44 14.25 -22.68
CA VAL A 89 9.13 12.84 -22.92
C VAL A 89 7.94 12.40 -22.07
N THR A 90 7.06 11.60 -22.65
CA THR A 90 5.99 10.91 -21.93
C THR A 90 6.43 9.48 -21.63
N GLN A 91 6.25 9.04 -20.40
CA GLN A 91 6.61 7.70 -19.97
C GLN A 91 5.54 7.06 -19.10
N MET A 92 5.55 5.74 -19.03
CA MET A 92 4.74 4.97 -18.09
C MET A 92 5.40 4.95 -16.70
N HIS A 93 4.70 5.44 -15.69
CA HIS A 93 5.07 5.31 -14.30
C HIS A 93 4.54 3.99 -13.75
N LYS A 94 5.44 3.07 -13.42
CA LYS A 94 5.11 1.67 -13.05
C LYS A 94 4.91 1.47 -11.55
N GLY A 95 4.58 2.53 -10.85
CA GLY A 95 4.34 2.58 -9.42
C GLY A 95 3.66 3.88 -9.04
N ILE A 96 3.63 4.16 -7.77
CA ILE A 96 3.24 5.45 -7.21
C ILE A 96 4.42 6.05 -6.46
N ASP A 97 4.53 7.38 -6.48
CA ASP A 97 5.49 8.08 -5.64
C ASP A 97 4.75 8.65 -4.42
N ILE A 98 5.20 8.28 -3.24
CA ILE A 98 4.61 8.68 -1.97
C ILE A 98 5.57 9.64 -1.28
N ARG A 99 5.07 10.81 -0.89
CA ARG A 99 5.84 11.79 -0.14
C ARG A 99 6.40 11.18 1.14
N ALA A 100 7.71 11.29 1.33
CA ALA A 100 8.41 10.76 2.49
C ALA A 100 9.59 11.65 2.88
N LYS A 101 10.01 11.55 4.14
CA LYS A 101 11.18 12.25 4.65
C LYS A 101 11.80 11.45 5.78
N HIS A 102 12.78 10.59 5.47
CA HIS A 102 13.42 9.68 6.42
C HIS A 102 12.45 8.78 7.18
N ASP A 103 11.37 8.35 6.47
CA ASP A 103 10.36 7.48 7.03
C ASP A 103 10.79 6.01 6.97
N ASP A 104 10.41 5.22 7.97
CA ASP A 104 10.58 3.77 7.92
C ASP A 104 9.69 3.19 6.81
N VAL A 105 10.31 2.37 5.95
CA VAL A 105 9.63 1.59 4.91
C VAL A 105 9.25 0.23 5.46
N LEU A 106 8.00 -0.16 5.28
CA LEU A 106 7.40 -1.35 5.90
C LEU A 106 6.92 -2.35 4.84
N ALA A 107 6.99 -3.62 5.18
CA ALA A 107 6.35 -4.69 4.40
C ALA A 107 4.82 -4.53 4.46
N THR A 108 4.16 -4.67 3.30
CA THR A 108 2.72 -4.39 3.18
C THR A 108 1.82 -5.55 3.59
N GLU A 109 2.33 -6.78 3.57
CA GLU A 109 1.53 -7.98 3.86
C GLU A 109 2.34 -8.99 4.68
N ASP A 110 1.65 -9.92 5.32
CA ASP A 110 2.26 -11.09 5.96
C ASP A 110 2.79 -12.09 4.94
N LYS A 111 3.66 -12.98 5.40
CA LYS A 111 4.22 -14.09 4.63
C LYS A 111 4.98 -13.65 3.37
N GLY A 112 5.52 -12.43 3.39
CA GLY A 112 6.37 -11.93 2.31
C GLY A 112 7.75 -12.58 2.32
N LYS A 113 8.33 -12.77 1.13
CA LYS A 113 9.72 -13.21 0.96
C LYS A 113 10.51 -12.18 0.18
N VAL A 114 11.64 -11.75 0.73
CA VAL A 114 12.56 -10.85 0.03
C VAL A 114 13.23 -11.61 -1.11
N THR A 115 12.87 -11.26 -2.35
CA THR A 115 13.39 -11.93 -3.55
C THR A 115 14.52 -11.18 -4.22
N LYS A 116 14.61 -9.84 -4.00
CA LYS A 116 15.67 -9.02 -4.56
C LYS A 116 16.03 -7.86 -3.62
N VAL A 117 17.32 -7.61 -3.50
CA VAL A 117 17.90 -6.42 -2.85
C VAL A 117 18.90 -5.80 -3.81
N ASN A 118 18.76 -4.50 -4.08
CA ASN A 118 19.75 -3.73 -4.82
C ASN A 118 20.46 -2.74 -3.91
N ASN A 119 21.74 -2.95 -3.70
CA ASN A 119 22.61 -2.10 -2.88
C ASN A 119 23.41 -1.06 -3.69
N ASN A 120 23.17 -0.95 -5.00
CA ASN A 120 23.82 0.05 -5.83
C ASN A 120 22.99 1.33 -5.93
N PRO A 121 23.43 2.45 -5.31
CA PRO A 121 22.70 3.70 -5.35
C PRO A 121 22.67 4.38 -6.71
N ASN A 122 23.50 3.93 -7.66
CA ASN A 122 23.66 4.56 -8.99
C ASN A 122 22.80 3.90 -10.07
N THR A 123 21.92 2.97 -9.71
CA THR A 123 20.91 2.43 -10.66
C THR A 123 19.72 3.40 -10.78
N ALA A 124 18.84 3.16 -11.75
CA ALA A 124 17.64 3.99 -11.93
C ALA A 124 16.80 4.11 -10.64
N GLY A 125 16.53 3.01 -9.97
CA GLY A 125 15.74 2.95 -8.72
C GLY A 125 16.55 3.12 -7.43
N GLY A 126 17.88 3.23 -7.52
CA GLY A 126 18.76 3.33 -6.35
C GLY A 126 18.69 2.09 -5.46
N LEU A 127 18.91 2.29 -4.16
CA LEU A 127 18.74 1.24 -3.18
C LEU A 127 17.28 0.78 -3.18
N SER A 128 17.05 -0.53 -3.31
CA SER A 128 15.69 -1.04 -3.43
C SER A 128 15.54 -2.47 -2.90
N VAL A 129 14.32 -2.80 -2.48
CA VAL A 129 13.92 -4.12 -2.01
C VAL A 129 12.72 -4.58 -2.82
N THR A 130 12.69 -5.84 -3.25
CA THR A 130 11.51 -6.48 -3.84
C THR A 130 11.09 -7.64 -2.97
N ILE A 131 9.80 -7.68 -2.63
CA ILE A 131 9.18 -8.73 -1.82
C ILE A 131 8.13 -9.42 -2.67
N GLU A 132 8.11 -10.74 -2.60
CA GLU A 132 7.05 -11.56 -3.17
C GLU A 132 6.08 -11.98 -2.08
N TYR A 133 4.79 -11.80 -2.34
CA TYR A 133 3.68 -12.22 -1.49
C TYR A 133 2.86 -13.27 -2.21
N ASN A 134 2.62 -14.39 -1.52
CA ASN A 134 1.75 -15.46 -2.02
C ASN A 134 0.52 -15.50 -1.11
N ARG A 135 -0.64 -15.08 -1.62
CA ARG A 135 -1.89 -15.05 -0.87
C ARG A 135 -2.57 -16.41 -0.84
N ASN A 136 -3.43 -16.62 0.14
CA ASN A 136 -4.16 -17.87 0.33
C ASN A 136 -5.12 -18.20 -0.83
N ASP A 137 -5.57 -17.18 -1.58
CA ASP A 137 -6.40 -17.33 -2.79
C ASP A 137 -5.62 -17.77 -4.04
N GLY A 138 -4.31 -18.00 -3.90
CA GLY A 138 -3.40 -18.38 -4.97
C GLY A 138 -2.86 -17.18 -5.78
N SER A 139 -3.29 -15.96 -5.49
CA SER A 139 -2.72 -14.77 -6.13
C SER A 139 -1.29 -14.51 -5.64
N LYS A 140 -0.47 -14.00 -6.55
CA LYS A 140 0.93 -13.68 -6.28
C LYS A 140 1.24 -12.25 -6.71
N TYR A 141 1.94 -11.51 -5.85
CA TYR A 141 2.34 -10.14 -6.09
C TYR A 141 3.80 -9.92 -5.79
N GLN A 142 4.44 -9.03 -6.54
CA GLN A 142 5.78 -8.53 -6.26
C GLN A 142 5.69 -7.04 -5.97
N CYS A 143 6.01 -6.65 -4.73
CA CYS A 143 6.07 -5.27 -4.29
C CYS A 143 7.52 -4.80 -4.29
N THR A 144 7.81 -3.67 -4.92
CA THR A 144 9.15 -3.09 -5.02
C THR A 144 9.17 -1.70 -4.40
N TYR A 145 10.13 -1.50 -3.49
CA TYR A 145 10.35 -0.27 -2.73
C TYR A 145 11.68 0.33 -3.19
N MET A 146 11.68 1.56 -3.75
CA MET A 146 12.88 2.17 -4.36
C MET A 146 13.26 3.50 -3.72
N HIS A 147 14.41 4.02 -4.12
CA HIS A 147 15.01 5.28 -3.68
C HIS A 147 15.35 5.32 -2.19
N LEU A 148 15.59 4.15 -1.58
CA LEU A 148 15.90 4.03 -0.15
C LEU A 148 17.25 4.68 0.19
N SER A 149 17.38 5.18 1.43
CA SER A 149 18.66 5.61 2.01
C SER A 149 19.40 4.45 2.70
N SER A 150 18.64 3.47 3.22
CA SER A 150 19.19 2.27 3.84
C SER A 150 18.26 1.07 3.67
N ILE A 151 18.82 -0.14 3.72
CA ILE A 151 18.11 -1.41 3.64
C ILE A 151 18.36 -2.19 4.93
N ALA A 152 17.32 -2.75 5.52
CA ALA A 152 17.35 -3.50 6.78
C ALA A 152 17.15 -5.00 6.63
N VAL A 153 16.99 -5.49 5.39
CA VAL A 153 16.70 -6.89 5.07
C VAL A 153 17.66 -7.41 3.99
N LYS A 154 17.75 -8.72 3.85
CA LYS A 154 18.54 -9.40 2.79
C LYS A 154 17.68 -10.37 2.00
N VAL A 155 18.15 -10.75 0.82
CA VAL A 155 17.51 -11.78 -0.02
C VAL A 155 17.35 -13.08 0.76
N GLY A 156 16.13 -13.63 0.68
CA GLY A 156 15.74 -14.86 1.38
C GLY A 156 15.06 -14.63 2.73
N ASP A 157 15.10 -13.43 3.29
CA ASP A 157 14.39 -13.13 4.54
C ASP A 157 12.87 -13.27 4.33
N ASN A 158 12.20 -13.80 5.36
CA ASN A 158 10.74 -13.75 5.46
C ASN A 158 10.35 -12.50 6.24
N VAL A 159 9.31 -11.83 5.79
CA VAL A 159 8.81 -10.59 6.39
C VAL A 159 7.31 -10.65 6.61
N ASN A 160 6.87 -9.96 7.64
CA ASN A 160 5.44 -9.81 7.98
C ASN A 160 5.00 -8.35 7.82
N ALA A 161 3.69 -8.14 7.70
CA ALA A 161 3.09 -6.81 7.61
C ALA A 161 3.61 -5.89 8.73
N GLY A 162 4.00 -4.68 8.37
CA GLY A 162 4.57 -3.71 9.29
C GLY A 162 6.05 -3.93 9.67
N GLN A 163 6.69 -4.99 9.18
CA GLN A 163 8.12 -5.20 9.41
C GLN A 163 8.94 -4.17 8.63
N ARG A 164 9.92 -3.56 9.29
CA ARG A 164 10.80 -2.56 8.69
C ARG A 164 11.71 -3.19 7.64
N LEU A 165 11.70 -2.59 6.44
CA LEU A 165 12.52 -2.99 5.29
C LEU A 165 13.73 -2.09 5.08
N GLY A 166 13.64 -0.84 5.52
CA GLY A 166 14.64 0.19 5.33
C GLY A 166 14.12 1.57 5.69
N VAL A 167 14.75 2.59 5.14
CA VAL A 167 14.39 4.01 5.30
C VAL A 167 14.30 4.66 3.93
N THR A 168 13.34 5.54 3.75
CA THR A 168 13.21 6.36 2.52
C THR A 168 14.42 7.24 2.31
N GLY A 169 14.65 7.63 1.07
CA GLY A 169 15.77 8.48 0.69
C GLY A 169 15.61 9.06 -0.71
N ASN A 170 16.73 9.37 -1.31
CA ASN A 170 16.81 9.99 -2.64
C ASN A 170 17.91 9.34 -3.49
N THR A 171 18.14 8.02 -3.34
CA THR A 171 19.13 7.29 -4.11
C THR A 171 18.60 6.91 -5.49
N GLY A 172 19.49 6.76 -6.45
CA GLY A 172 19.16 6.43 -7.84
C GLY A 172 19.25 7.62 -8.78
N THR A 173 19.23 7.31 -10.09
CA THR A 173 19.36 8.33 -11.14
C THR A 173 18.01 8.83 -11.67
N ARG A 174 16.90 8.23 -11.22
CA ARG A 174 15.53 8.53 -11.65
C ARG A 174 14.68 9.16 -10.55
N THR A 175 15.29 9.99 -9.70
CA THR A 175 14.64 10.70 -8.60
C THR A 175 14.95 12.19 -8.67
N THR A 176 14.02 13.03 -8.21
CA THR A 176 14.15 14.49 -8.13
C THR A 176 14.07 15.03 -6.71
N GLY A 177 13.95 14.15 -5.72
CA GLY A 177 13.82 14.50 -4.32
C GLY A 177 13.42 13.29 -3.49
N GLU A 178 13.49 13.41 -2.18
CA GLU A 178 13.21 12.31 -1.27
C GLU A 178 11.73 11.88 -1.33
N HIS A 179 11.50 10.60 -1.59
CA HIS A 179 10.19 9.97 -1.65
C HIS A 179 10.33 8.44 -1.59
N LEU A 180 9.23 7.73 -1.40
CA LEU A 180 9.13 6.29 -1.68
C LEU A 180 8.51 6.10 -3.05
N HIS A 181 9.23 5.47 -3.97
CA HIS A 181 8.60 4.84 -5.13
C HIS A 181 8.15 3.44 -4.76
N PHE A 182 6.84 3.19 -4.83
CA PHE A 182 6.21 1.91 -4.53
C PHE A 182 5.56 1.34 -5.78
N GLY A 183 6.11 0.21 -6.26
CA GLY A 183 5.62 -0.48 -7.45
C GLY A 183 5.06 -1.86 -7.11
N VAL A 184 3.99 -2.27 -7.76
CA VAL A 184 3.37 -3.58 -7.60
C VAL A 184 3.25 -4.29 -8.94
N LYS A 185 3.57 -5.57 -8.96
CA LYS A 185 3.30 -6.46 -10.08
C LYS A 185 2.40 -7.60 -9.64
N SER A 186 1.38 -7.89 -10.41
CA SER A 186 0.67 -9.16 -10.35
C SER A 186 1.47 -10.20 -11.12
N VAL A 187 1.62 -11.40 -10.55
CA VAL A 187 2.33 -12.52 -11.17
C VAL A 187 1.34 -13.64 -11.45
N SER A 188 1.18 -13.96 -12.72
CA SER A 188 0.30 -15.04 -13.19
C SER A 188 0.93 -16.42 -12.89
N THR A 189 0.14 -17.48 -13.01
CA THR A 189 0.56 -18.87 -12.77
C THR A 189 1.66 -19.35 -13.72
N ASP A 190 1.74 -18.77 -14.93
CA ASP A 190 2.82 -19.00 -15.90
C ASP A 190 4.11 -18.23 -15.59
N GLY A 191 4.14 -17.46 -14.48
CA GLY A 191 5.28 -16.63 -14.10
C GLY A 191 5.32 -15.24 -14.75
N THR A 192 4.35 -14.91 -15.61
CA THR A 192 4.29 -13.58 -16.25
C THR A 192 3.96 -12.51 -15.22
N ALA A 193 4.82 -11.49 -15.10
CA ALA A 193 4.62 -10.37 -14.19
C ALA A 193 4.16 -9.11 -14.95
N ARG A 194 3.08 -8.47 -14.46
CA ARG A 194 2.51 -7.24 -15.04
C ARG A 194 2.44 -6.14 -14.00
N ASP A 195 2.88 -4.95 -14.37
CA ASP A 195 2.73 -3.76 -13.53
C ASP A 195 1.22 -3.45 -13.35
N ILE A 196 0.79 -3.23 -12.11
CA ILE A 196 -0.58 -2.86 -11.75
C ILE A 196 -0.55 -1.60 -10.87
N ASP A 197 -1.67 -0.90 -10.79
CA ASP A 197 -1.79 0.29 -9.96
C ASP A 197 -1.66 -0.08 -8.47
N PRO A 198 -0.66 0.45 -7.76
CA PRO A 198 -0.45 0.15 -6.35
C PRO A 198 -1.50 0.77 -5.41
N ALA A 199 -2.37 1.65 -5.89
CA ALA A 199 -3.37 2.32 -5.05
C ALA A 199 -4.30 1.33 -4.33
N ALA A 200 -4.50 0.13 -4.88
CA ALA A 200 -5.27 -0.94 -4.25
C ALA A 200 -4.54 -1.61 -3.04
N PHE A 201 -3.28 -1.24 -2.78
CA PHE A 201 -2.44 -1.75 -1.69
C PHE A 201 -2.18 -0.70 -0.59
N LEU A 202 -2.92 0.43 -0.62
CA LEU A 202 -2.80 1.54 0.33
C LEU A 202 -3.98 1.66 1.30
#